data_4820943af6e7965af39b1f6c9b54cbf9
#
_entry.id   4820943af6e7965af39b1f6c9b54cbf9
#
_cell.length_a   1.000
_cell.length_b   1.000
_cell.length_c   1.000
_cell.angle_alpha   90.00
_cell.angle_beta   90.00
_cell.angle_gamma   90.00
#
_symmetry.space_group_name_H-M   'P 1'
#
loop_
_entity.id
_entity.type
_entity.pdbx_description
1 polymer ?
#
loop_
_entity_poly.entity_id
_entity_poly.type
_entity_poly.pdbx_seq_one_letter_code
_entity_poly.pdbx_strand_id
1 'polypeptide(L)'
;MEANKIIITGGATRIGAAIARKLSGKGIEIVIHFNKSKKNAETLKKELSQNGTKVYLVKGDLSVETDVNKIVKFAKNKLKYFDCLIN
;
A
#
# COMPACT_ATOMS: atom_id res chain seq x y z
N MET A 1 14.11 10.58 -11.18
CA MET A 1 14.16 10.05 -9.81
C MET A 1 13.11 8.98 -9.65
N GLU A 2 13.50 7.83 -9.17
CA GLU A 2 12.56 6.73 -8.99
C GLU A 2 11.80 6.86 -7.68
N ALA A 3 10.48 6.65 -7.76
CA ALA A 3 9.65 6.60 -6.56
C ALA A 3 9.94 5.31 -5.81
N ASN A 4 10.24 5.41 -4.51
CA ASN A 4 10.50 4.24 -3.68
C ASN A 4 9.61 4.15 -2.44
N LYS A 5 8.80 5.17 -2.18
CA LYS A 5 7.84 5.18 -1.08
C LYS A 5 6.46 5.46 -1.66
N ILE A 6 5.62 4.45 -1.68
CA ILE A 6 4.41 4.43 -2.50
C ILE A 6 3.20 4.10 -1.63
N ILE A 7 2.11 4.80 -1.87
CA ILE A 7 0.82 4.49 -1.28
C ILE A 7 -0.11 4.03 -2.41
N ILE A 8 -0.73 2.87 -2.25
CA ILE A 8 -1.70 2.37 -3.22
C ILE A 8 -3.03 2.16 -2.52
N THR A 9 -4.03 2.95 -2.89
CA THR A 9 -5.39 2.75 -2.38
C THR A 9 -6.07 1.66 -3.22
N GLY A 10 -6.82 0.80 -2.53
CA GLY A 10 -7.39 -0.36 -3.21
C GLY A 10 -6.34 -1.33 -3.71
N GLY A 11 -5.17 -1.36 -3.08
CA GLY A 11 -4.02 -2.12 -3.56
C GLY A 11 -4.19 -3.63 -3.48
N ALA A 12 -5.20 -4.11 -2.72
CA ALA A 12 -5.49 -5.55 -2.65
C ALA A 12 -6.42 -6.01 -3.76
N THR A 13 -6.95 -5.09 -4.58
CA THR A 13 -7.77 -5.44 -5.72
C THR A 13 -6.90 -5.94 -6.87
N ARG A 14 -7.55 -6.52 -7.88
CA ARG A 14 -6.86 -7.08 -9.03
C ARG A 14 -5.93 -6.08 -9.71
N ILE A 15 -6.43 -4.88 -9.97
CA ILE A 15 -5.63 -3.83 -10.64
C ILE A 15 -4.56 -3.28 -9.71
N GLY A 16 -4.94 -2.97 -8.46
CA GLY A 16 -4.00 -2.46 -7.48
C GLY A 16 -2.86 -3.45 -7.20
N ALA A 17 -3.18 -4.73 -7.12
CA ALA A 17 -2.17 -5.76 -6.92
C ALA A 17 -1.20 -5.85 -8.10
N ALA A 18 -1.71 -5.74 -9.33
CA ALA A 18 -0.87 -5.75 -10.53
C ALA A 18 0.10 -4.58 -10.52
N ILE A 19 -0.39 -3.38 -10.14
CA ILE A 19 0.45 -2.19 -10.03
C ILE A 19 1.52 -2.39 -8.95
N ALA A 20 1.11 -2.91 -7.79
CA ALA A 20 2.04 -3.15 -6.69
C ALA A 20 3.16 -4.11 -7.11
N ARG A 21 2.82 -5.16 -7.83
CA ARG A 21 3.82 -6.12 -8.33
C ARG A 21 4.81 -5.46 -9.29
N LYS A 22 4.32 -4.61 -10.17
CA LYS A 22 5.17 -3.90 -11.14
C LYS A 22 6.13 -2.94 -10.47
N LEU A 23 5.71 -2.29 -9.38
CA LEU A 23 6.50 -1.28 -8.69
C LEU A 23 7.36 -1.86 -7.57
N SER A 24 7.14 -3.12 -7.19
CA SER A 24 7.81 -3.73 -6.07
C SER A 24 9.28 -4.04 -6.36
N GLY A 25 10.05 -4.23 -5.31
CA GLY A 25 11.45 -4.59 -5.43
C GLY A 25 12.23 -4.20 -4.18
N LYS A 26 13.50 -4.54 -4.18
CA LYS A 26 14.39 -4.23 -3.07
C LYS A 26 14.52 -2.71 -2.92
N GLY A 27 14.36 -2.23 -1.70
CA GLY A 27 14.42 -0.79 -1.41
C GLY A 27 13.11 -0.06 -1.62
N ILE A 28 12.08 -0.73 -2.11
CA ILE A 28 10.76 -0.14 -2.28
C ILE A 28 9.93 -0.36 -1.02
N GLU A 29 9.21 0.68 -0.58
CA GLU A 29 8.28 0.60 0.54
C GLU A 29 6.89 0.96 0.04
N ILE A 30 5.91 0.12 0.32
CA ILE A 30 4.54 0.31 -0.16
C ILE A 30 3.56 0.20 1.00
N VAL A 31 2.72 1.23 1.15
CA VAL A 31 1.53 1.15 2.00
C VAL A 31 0.38 0.72 1.09
N ILE A 32 -0.23 -0.39 1.40
CA ILE A 32 -1.38 -0.91 0.66
C ILE A 32 -2.62 -0.71 1.51
N HIS A 33 -3.54 0.10 1.02
CA HIS A 33 -4.85 0.29 1.62
C HIS A 33 -5.82 -0.75 1.07
N PHE A 34 -6.66 -1.28 1.93
CA PHE A 34 -7.75 -2.17 1.54
C PHE A 34 -9.00 -1.87 2.37
N ASN A 35 -10.17 -2.21 1.84
CA ASN A 35 -11.43 -2.07 2.58
C ASN A 35 -11.87 -3.42 3.14
N LYS A 36 -12.18 -4.37 2.27
CA LYS A 36 -12.74 -5.67 2.68
C LYS A 36 -11.84 -6.86 2.34
N SER A 37 -10.86 -6.66 1.48
CA SER A 37 -10.05 -7.75 0.95
C SER A 37 -8.81 -8.03 1.81
N LYS A 38 -9.03 -8.22 3.11
CA LYS A 38 -7.92 -8.45 4.06
C LYS A 38 -7.06 -9.64 3.65
N LYS A 39 -7.68 -10.74 3.30
CA LYS A 39 -6.95 -11.96 2.94
C LYS A 39 -6.09 -11.72 1.69
N ASN A 40 -6.64 -11.05 0.69
CA ASN A 40 -5.90 -10.71 -0.51
C ASN A 40 -4.74 -9.76 -0.22
N ALA A 41 -4.97 -8.79 0.67
CA ALA A 41 -3.92 -7.86 1.09
C ALA A 41 -2.78 -8.61 1.79
N GLU A 42 -3.10 -9.52 2.67
CA GLU A 42 -2.10 -10.30 3.39
C GLU A 42 -1.30 -11.21 2.46
N THR A 43 -1.98 -11.82 1.50
CA THR A 43 -1.33 -12.67 0.50
C THR A 43 -0.37 -11.84 -0.35
N LEU A 44 -0.81 -10.65 -0.78
CA LEU A 44 0.02 -9.76 -1.58
C LEU A 44 1.24 -9.29 -0.78
N LYS A 45 1.04 -8.91 0.48
CA LYS A 45 2.15 -8.53 1.35
C LYS A 45 3.20 -9.62 1.44
N LYS A 46 2.75 -10.86 1.65
CA LYS A 46 3.66 -12.01 1.75
C LYS A 46 4.43 -12.20 0.46
N GLU A 47 3.74 -12.12 -0.67
CA GLU A 47 4.35 -12.26 -1.99
C GLU A 47 5.43 -11.19 -2.23
N LEU A 48 5.09 -9.91 -1.99
CA LEU A 48 6.02 -8.81 -2.27
C LEU A 48 7.17 -8.75 -1.28
N SER A 49 6.95 -9.20 -0.06
CA SER A 49 8.02 -9.26 0.94
C SER A 49 9.14 -10.20 0.51
N GLN A 50 8.81 -11.20 -0.28
CA GLN A 50 9.81 -12.18 -0.76
C GLN A 50 10.79 -11.57 -1.76
N ASN A 51 10.42 -10.47 -2.44
CA ASN A 51 11.33 -9.81 -3.37
C ASN A 51 12.03 -8.59 -2.77
N GLY A 52 11.95 -8.44 -1.45
CA GLY A 52 12.65 -7.37 -0.74
C GLY A 52 11.84 -6.09 -0.55
N THR A 53 10.56 -6.09 -0.91
CA THR A 53 9.69 -4.93 -0.72
C THR A 53 9.22 -4.87 0.73
N LYS A 54 9.25 -3.69 1.34
CA LYS A 54 8.59 -3.45 2.62
C LYS A 54 7.15 -3.08 2.37
N VAL A 55 6.23 -3.88 2.88
CA VAL A 55 4.80 -3.69 2.66
C VAL A 55 4.09 -3.46 3.99
N TYR A 56 3.31 -2.41 4.06
CA TYR A 56 2.48 -2.09 5.21
C TYR A 56 1.03 -2.10 4.77
N LEU A 57 0.17 -2.72 5.57
CA LEU A 57 -1.25 -2.83 5.25
C LEU A 57 -2.06 -1.90 6.15
N VAL A 58 -3.05 -1.23 5.58
CA VAL A 58 -3.98 -0.41 6.36
C VAL A 58 -5.40 -0.61 5.84
N LYS A 59 -6.31 -0.84 6.77
CA LYS A 59 -7.73 -1.02 6.46
C LYS A 59 -8.48 0.29 6.65
N GLY A 60 -9.43 0.57 5.78
CA GLY A 60 -10.32 1.70 5.93
C GLY A 60 -11.26 1.83 4.75
N ASP A 61 -12.36 2.55 5.00
CA ASP A 61 -13.36 2.86 3.99
C ASP A 61 -13.13 4.28 3.50
N LEU A 62 -12.78 4.44 2.22
CA LEU A 62 -12.45 5.76 1.66
C LEU A 62 -13.65 6.70 1.60
N SER A 63 -14.87 6.19 1.76
CA SER A 63 -16.06 7.04 1.85
C SER A 63 -16.26 7.62 3.24
N VAL A 64 -15.48 7.21 4.23
CA VAL A 64 -15.58 7.66 5.61
C VAL A 64 -14.39 8.57 5.93
N GLU A 65 -14.64 9.83 6.24
CA GLU A 65 -13.60 10.82 6.45
C GLU A 65 -12.62 10.45 7.56
N THR A 66 -13.13 9.91 8.67
CA THR A 66 -12.24 9.48 9.77
C THR A 66 -11.31 8.34 9.34
N ASP A 67 -11.79 7.46 8.48
CA ASP A 67 -10.95 6.37 7.95
C ASP A 67 -9.89 6.93 7.01
N VAL A 68 -10.23 7.90 6.17
CA VAL A 68 -9.27 8.56 5.28
C VAL A 68 -8.15 9.19 6.10
N ASN A 69 -8.51 9.93 7.15
CA ASN A 69 -7.53 10.55 8.04
C ASN A 69 -6.62 9.52 8.70
N LYS A 70 -7.19 8.40 9.11
CA LYS A 70 -6.43 7.30 9.71
C LYS A 70 -5.43 6.71 8.72
N ILE A 71 -5.85 6.51 7.48
CA ILE A 71 -4.98 5.97 6.44
C ILE A 71 -3.81 6.90 6.15
N VAL A 72 -4.08 8.20 6.01
CA VAL A 72 -3.05 9.20 5.77
C VAL A 72 -2.05 9.24 6.92
N LYS A 73 -2.55 9.24 8.15
CA LYS A 73 -1.71 9.27 9.35
C LYS A 73 -0.83 8.02 9.44
N PHE A 74 -1.41 6.86 9.15
CA PHE A 74 -0.68 5.59 9.13
C PHE A 74 0.44 5.65 8.08
N ALA A 75 0.13 6.10 6.87
CA ALA A 75 1.11 6.17 5.80
C ALA A 75 2.26 7.12 6.15
N LYS A 76 1.95 8.29 6.69
CA LYS A 76 2.98 9.25 7.11
C LYS A 76 3.86 8.67 8.20
N ASN A 77 3.27 7.93 9.14
CA ASN A 77 4.03 7.31 10.22
C ASN A 77 5.01 6.27 9.68
N LYS A 78 4.55 5.41 8.78
CA LYS A 78 5.36 4.30 8.26
C LYS A 78 6.39 4.75 7.23
N LEU A 79 5.99 5.64 6.32
CA LEU A 79 6.87 6.04 5.23
C LEU A 79 7.66 7.32 5.51
N LYS A 80 7.25 8.11 6.53
CA LYS A 80 7.77 9.44 6.85
C LYS A 80 7.44 10.46 5.76
N TYR A 81 7.61 10.11 4.50
CA TYR A 81 7.15 10.83 3.32
C TYR A 81 6.79 9.80 2.26
N PHE A 82 6.15 10.23 1.20
CA PHE A 82 5.87 9.33 0.08
C PHE A 82 6.08 10.06 -1.24
N ASP A 83 6.55 9.31 -2.23
CA ASP A 83 6.88 9.82 -3.55
C ASP A 83 5.72 9.70 -4.52
N CYS A 84 4.80 8.77 -4.28
CA CYS A 84 3.75 8.44 -5.23
C CYS A 84 2.50 7.98 -4.50
N LEU A 85 1.34 8.49 -4.94
CA LEU A 85 0.03 8.03 -4.48
C LEU A 85 -0.73 7.51 -5.68
N ILE A 86 -1.20 6.27 -5.59
CA ILE A 86 -1.95 5.62 -6.66
C ILE A 86 -3.34 5.26 -6.16
N ASN A 87 -4.35 5.77 -6.83
CA ASN A 87 -5.74 5.49 -6.53
C ASN A 87 -6.27 4.33 -7.37
#